data_09395b42fe5e6d5d873557bfcdc6f5ad
#
_entry.id   09395b42fe5e6d5d873557bfcdc6f5ad
#
_cell.length_a   1.000
_cell.length_b   1.000
_cell.length_c   1.000
_cell.angle_alpha   90.00
_cell.angle_beta   90.00
_cell.angle_gamma   90.00
#
_symmetry.space_group_name_H-M   'P 1'
#
loop_
_entity.id
_entity.type
_entity.pdbx_description
1 polymer ?
#
loop_
_entity_poly.entity_id
_entity_poly.type
_entity_poly.pdbx_seq_one_letter_code
_entity_poly.pdbx_strand_id
1 'polypeptide(L)'
;HQPRRQRQMCIRDRFNAHKKCAEQAYTEMFFVIDADADLESNFDFSYKPSKWDTDKIHVWRCRNPVNDLIYGYGGVKLFPTRPLRDANDWHIDFTTSVGGAEKFKPMPLVSNTTRINTDPFTAWKSAFRECVKLSSKIIEKQKDHETDERLNIWCTKGEDRPYGKYAVQGAIAGRDYGLKYRENPA
;
A
#
# COMPACT_ATOMS: atom_id res chain seq x y z
N HIS A 1 10.73 -14.59 19.13
CA HIS A 1 9.28 -14.43 19.41
C HIS A 1 8.73 -13.00 19.29
N GLN A 2 9.57 -11.99 19.10
CA GLN A 2 9.12 -10.58 18.97
C GLN A 2 8.55 -10.17 17.59
N PRO A 3 8.96 -10.70 16.43
CA PRO A 3 8.50 -10.18 15.13
C PRO A 3 6.99 -10.35 14.87
N ARG A 4 6.37 -11.42 15.36
CA ARG A 4 4.93 -11.63 15.17
C ARG A 4 4.08 -10.68 16.02
N ARG A 5 4.49 -10.40 17.26
CA ARG A 5 3.77 -9.45 18.14
C ARG A 5 3.86 -8.00 17.63
N GLN A 6 5.00 -7.57 17.13
CA GLN A 6 5.13 -6.22 16.53
C GLN A 6 4.29 -6.04 15.26
N ARG A 7 4.21 -7.07 14.38
CA ARG A 7 3.33 -6.98 13.21
C ARG A 7 1.85 -6.92 13.58
N GLN A 8 1.42 -7.71 14.55
CA GLN A 8 0.04 -7.68 15.03
C GLN A 8 -0.30 -6.35 15.70
N MET A 9 0.62 -5.76 16.48
CA MET A 9 0.44 -4.42 17.05
C MET A 9 0.30 -3.36 15.95
N CYS A 10 1.21 -3.30 14.98
CA CYS A 10 1.12 -2.31 13.90
C CYS A 10 -0.17 -2.39 13.08
N ILE A 11 -0.68 -3.58 12.80
CA ILE A 11 -1.93 -3.76 12.03
C ILE A 11 -3.13 -3.36 12.90
N ARG A 12 -3.16 -3.79 14.14
CA ARG A 12 -4.21 -3.45 15.10
C ARG A 12 -4.26 -1.95 15.39
N ASP A 13 -3.09 -1.33 15.53
CA ASP A 13 -2.98 0.12 15.76
C ASP A 13 -3.46 0.92 14.56
N ARG A 14 -3.18 0.48 13.34
CA ARG A 14 -3.74 1.08 12.13
C ARG A 14 -5.25 0.98 12.07
N PHE A 15 -5.80 -0.20 12.31
CA PHE A 15 -7.25 -0.40 12.33
C PHE A 15 -7.90 0.53 13.35
N ASN A 16 -7.39 0.56 14.57
CA ASN A 16 -7.91 1.42 15.63
C ASN A 16 -7.81 2.92 15.29
N ALA A 17 -6.71 3.34 14.66
CA ALA A 17 -6.54 4.72 14.22
C ALA A 17 -7.58 5.12 13.16
N HIS A 18 -7.79 4.28 12.14
CA HIS A 18 -8.79 4.53 11.11
C HIS A 18 -10.21 4.49 11.66
N LYS A 19 -10.50 3.56 12.58
CA LYS A 19 -11.80 3.49 13.25
C LYS A 19 -12.08 4.75 14.06
N LYS A 20 -11.11 5.25 14.83
CA LYS A 20 -11.23 6.53 15.53
C LYS A 20 -11.48 7.71 14.60
N CYS A 21 -10.84 7.74 13.43
CA CYS A 21 -11.15 8.76 12.43
C CYS A 21 -12.60 8.66 11.94
N ALA A 22 -13.09 7.44 11.69
CA ALA A 22 -14.48 7.22 11.29
C ALA A 22 -15.50 7.59 12.39
N GLU A 23 -15.15 7.38 13.66
CA GLU A 23 -15.98 7.79 14.81
C GLU A 23 -16.13 9.32 14.92
N GLN A 24 -15.11 10.07 14.48
CA GLN A 24 -15.09 11.53 14.49
C GLN A 24 -15.59 12.18 13.19
N ALA A 25 -15.71 11.41 12.11
CA ALA A 25 -16.15 11.93 10.82
C ALA A 25 -17.65 12.22 10.81
N TYR A 26 -18.02 13.41 10.33
CA TYR A 26 -19.42 13.86 10.17
C TYR A 26 -19.94 13.66 8.74
N THR A 27 -19.05 13.35 7.80
CA THR A 27 -19.40 13.13 6.39
C THR A 27 -19.66 11.66 6.11
N GLU A 28 -20.37 11.36 5.03
CA GLU A 28 -20.63 10.00 4.57
C GLU A 28 -19.33 9.24 4.24
N MET A 29 -18.33 9.97 3.75
CA MET A 29 -16.99 9.45 3.45
C MET A 29 -15.92 10.45 3.92
N PHE A 30 -14.71 9.95 4.21
CA PHE A 30 -13.58 10.79 4.60
C PHE A 30 -12.27 10.31 4.00
N PHE A 31 -11.36 11.24 3.72
CA PHE A 31 -10.04 10.94 3.22
C PHE A 31 -9.10 10.48 4.33
N VAL A 32 -8.29 9.48 4.02
CA VAL A 32 -7.13 9.06 4.80
C VAL A 32 -5.89 9.23 3.95
N ILE A 33 -4.90 9.93 4.47
CA ILE A 33 -3.63 10.21 3.81
C ILE A 33 -2.52 9.61 4.66
N ASP A 34 -1.71 8.75 4.06
CA ASP A 34 -0.57 8.15 4.75
C ASP A 34 0.50 9.24 4.99
N ALA A 35 1.16 9.22 6.14
CA ALA A 35 2.11 10.27 6.55
C ALA A 35 3.36 10.39 5.66
N ASP A 36 3.66 9.36 4.88
CA ASP A 36 4.75 9.32 3.91
C ASP A 36 4.31 9.67 2.48
N ALA A 37 3.05 10.05 2.29
CA ALA A 37 2.51 10.48 1.01
C ALA A 37 2.84 11.95 0.75
N ASP A 38 3.67 12.20 -0.26
CA ASP A 38 3.94 13.53 -0.80
C ASP A 38 2.94 13.81 -1.92
N LEU A 39 1.93 14.63 -1.61
CA LEU A 39 0.77 14.83 -2.49
C LEU A 39 1.15 15.56 -3.78
N GLU A 40 0.57 15.11 -4.89
CA GLU A 40 0.64 15.85 -6.15
C GLU A 40 -0.08 17.20 -5.98
N SER A 41 0.54 18.29 -6.46
CA SER A 41 0.04 19.65 -6.29
C SER A 41 -1.34 19.92 -6.90
N ASN A 42 -1.72 19.09 -7.88
CA ASN A 42 -3.01 19.16 -8.57
C ASN A 42 -4.00 18.11 -8.09
N PHE A 43 -3.72 17.40 -6.99
CA PHE A 43 -4.67 16.43 -6.45
C PHE A 43 -5.90 17.14 -5.88
N ASP A 44 -7.05 16.76 -6.42
CA ASP A 44 -8.32 17.40 -6.07
C ASP A 44 -9.09 16.61 -5.01
N PHE A 45 -9.20 17.18 -3.81
CA PHE A 45 -10.00 16.64 -2.71
C PHE A 45 -11.50 16.93 -2.85
N SER A 46 -11.94 17.67 -3.87
CA SER A 46 -13.36 17.91 -4.13
C SER A 46 -14.08 16.71 -4.75
N TYR A 47 -13.32 15.63 -5.08
CA TYR A 47 -13.89 14.40 -5.63
C TYR A 47 -15.05 13.89 -4.77
N LYS A 48 -16.17 13.68 -5.43
CA LYS A 48 -17.36 13.07 -4.83
C LYS A 48 -17.71 11.79 -5.58
N PRO A 49 -17.79 10.65 -4.91
CA PRO A 49 -18.21 9.41 -5.54
C PRO A 49 -19.67 9.49 -6.00
N SER A 50 -20.02 8.67 -6.98
CA SER A 50 -21.41 8.48 -7.33
C SER A 50 -22.17 7.82 -6.16
N LYS A 51 -23.49 7.99 -6.10
CA LYS A 51 -24.32 7.36 -5.06
C LYS A 51 -24.22 5.83 -5.00
N TRP A 52 -23.74 5.19 -6.06
CA TRP A 52 -23.53 3.75 -6.17
C TRP A 52 -22.17 3.28 -5.67
N ASP A 53 -21.30 4.22 -5.32
CA ASP A 53 -19.92 3.98 -4.93
C ASP A 53 -19.59 4.52 -3.53
N THR A 54 -20.58 5.05 -2.81
CA THR A 54 -20.39 5.63 -1.46
C THR A 54 -20.12 4.57 -0.39
N ASP A 55 -20.38 3.31 -0.70
CA ASP A 55 -20.06 2.15 0.16
C ASP A 55 -18.71 1.50 -0.17
N LYS A 56 -17.98 2.05 -1.15
CA LYS A 56 -16.69 1.52 -1.63
C LYS A 56 -15.52 2.34 -1.09
N ILE A 57 -14.39 1.66 -0.92
CA ILE A 57 -13.12 2.31 -0.59
C ILE A 57 -12.45 2.72 -1.90
N HIS A 58 -12.32 4.02 -2.14
CA HIS A 58 -11.62 4.56 -3.30
C HIS A 58 -10.14 4.70 -2.99
N VAL A 59 -9.28 4.18 -3.85
CA VAL A 59 -7.84 4.14 -3.59
C VAL A 59 -7.07 4.62 -4.81
N TRP A 60 -6.29 5.68 -4.64
CA TRP A 60 -5.50 6.30 -5.70
C TRP A 60 -4.16 5.61 -5.89
N ARG A 61 -3.62 5.73 -7.11
CA ARG A 61 -2.28 5.28 -7.43
C ARG A 61 -1.24 6.19 -6.78
N CYS A 62 -0.07 5.65 -6.51
CA CYS A 62 1.09 6.41 -6.07
C CYS A 62 2.29 6.17 -6.98
N ARG A 63 3.21 7.14 -7.00
CA ARG A 63 4.49 7.07 -7.69
C ARG A 63 5.57 6.60 -6.74
N ASN A 64 6.45 5.75 -7.23
CA ASN A 64 7.66 5.36 -6.54
C ASN A 64 8.80 6.33 -6.91
N PRO A 65 9.44 7.01 -5.94
CA PRO A 65 10.48 8.01 -6.22
C PRO A 65 11.81 7.41 -6.66
N VAL A 66 12.00 6.09 -6.51
CA VAL A 66 13.25 5.40 -6.87
C VAL A 66 13.25 4.97 -8.34
N ASN A 67 12.14 4.41 -8.83
CA ASN A 67 12.10 3.78 -10.15
C ASN A 67 10.91 4.25 -11.03
N ASP A 68 10.22 5.29 -10.61
CA ASP A 68 9.08 5.91 -11.29
C ASP A 68 7.89 4.97 -11.56
N LEU A 69 7.87 3.79 -10.98
CA LEU A 69 6.71 2.91 -11.07
C LEU A 69 5.46 3.59 -10.51
N ILE A 70 4.40 3.55 -11.29
CA ILE A 70 3.06 4.01 -10.89
C ILE A 70 2.20 2.78 -10.66
N TYR A 71 2.16 2.31 -9.43
CA TYR A 71 1.31 1.21 -9.00
C TYR A 71 1.12 1.27 -7.49
N GLY A 72 0.49 0.26 -6.99
CA GLY A 72 0.16 0.23 -5.57
C GLY A 72 -0.96 1.22 -5.29
N TYR A 73 -1.70 0.91 -4.29
CA TYR A 73 -2.81 1.73 -3.88
C TYR A 73 -2.63 1.97 -2.40
N GLY A 74 -2.38 3.20 -2.01
CA GLY A 74 -2.18 3.29 -0.61
C GLY A 74 -1.96 4.67 0.00
N GLY A 75 -1.34 5.60 -0.67
CA GLY A 75 -1.02 6.91 -0.09
C GLY A 75 -2.25 7.74 0.24
N VAL A 76 -3.25 7.73 -0.65
CA VAL A 76 -4.52 8.44 -0.49
C VAL A 76 -5.69 7.49 -0.69
N LYS A 77 -6.61 7.49 0.25
CA LYS A 77 -7.82 6.65 0.26
C LYS A 77 -9.02 7.46 0.71
N LEU A 78 -10.18 7.16 0.15
CA LEU A 78 -11.46 7.70 0.60
C LEU A 78 -12.30 6.54 1.15
N PHE A 79 -12.56 6.56 2.45
CA PHE A 79 -13.27 5.50 3.14
C PHE A 79 -14.74 5.85 3.38
N PRO A 80 -15.67 4.89 3.29
CA PRO A 80 -17.01 5.05 3.78
C PRO A 80 -17.00 5.07 5.32
N THR A 81 -17.61 6.10 5.90
CA THR A 81 -17.56 6.35 7.35
C THR A 81 -18.27 5.26 8.15
N ARG A 82 -19.51 4.94 7.78
CA ARG A 82 -20.33 4.00 8.52
C ARG A 82 -19.77 2.56 8.52
N PRO A 83 -19.42 1.96 7.39
CA PRO A 83 -18.84 0.62 7.37
C PRO A 83 -17.56 0.50 8.20
N LEU A 84 -16.72 1.52 8.19
CA LEU A 84 -15.49 1.52 8.96
C LEU A 84 -15.72 1.72 10.46
N ARG A 85 -16.68 2.56 10.85
CA ARG A 85 -17.10 2.76 12.23
C ARG A 85 -17.66 1.49 12.85
N ASP A 86 -18.49 0.77 12.08
CA ASP A 86 -19.21 -0.42 12.54
C ASP A 86 -18.36 -1.70 12.44
N ALA A 87 -17.16 -1.63 11.82
CA ALA A 87 -16.25 -2.78 11.68
C ALA A 87 -15.74 -3.25 13.06
N ASN A 88 -15.91 -4.55 13.33
CA ASN A 88 -15.49 -5.16 14.60
C ASN A 88 -14.26 -6.05 14.44
N ASP A 89 -14.02 -6.57 13.23
CA ASP A 89 -12.92 -7.46 12.94
C ASP A 89 -11.91 -6.84 11.98
N TRP A 90 -10.64 -7.18 12.17
CA TRP A 90 -9.55 -6.79 11.30
C TRP A 90 -8.82 -8.05 10.77
N HIS A 91 -8.56 -8.05 9.48
CA HIS A 91 -7.73 -9.05 8.83
C HIS A 91 -6.37 -8.48 8.44
N ILE A 92 -5.49 -9.31 7.91
CA ILE A 92 -4.10 -8.97 7.55
C ILE A 92 -4.01 -7.75 6.61
N ASP A 93 -4.99 -7.57 5.74
CA ASP A 93 -5.13 -6.36 4.92
C ASP A 93 -6.33 -5.55 5.39
N PHE A 94 -6.04 -4.40 5.98
CA PHE A 94 -7.06 -3.48 6.50
C PHE A 94 -8.04 -3.03 5.40
N THR A 95 -7.54 -2.74 4.20
CA THR A 95 -8.36 -2.23 3.10
C THR A 95 -9.37 -3.27 2.62
N THR A 96 -8.99 -4.54 2.62
CA THR A 96 -9.89 -5.64 2.26
C THR A 96 -10.81 -6.08 3.40
N SER A 97 -10.44 -5.77 4.65
CA SER A 97 -11.25 -6.12 5.85
C SER A 97 -12.54 -5.32 5.95
N VAL A 98 -12.58 -4.09 5.45
CA VAL A 98 -13.71 -3.16 5.58
C VAL A 98 -14.83 -3.42 4.55
N GLY A 99 -14.79 -4.49 3.79
CA GLY A 99 -15.86 -4.78 2.86
C GLY A 99 -15.56 -5.76 1.75
N GLY A 100 -14.43 -6.46 1.83
CA GLY A 100 -13.99 -7.39 0.80
C GLY A 100 -13.44 -6.71 -0.46
N ALA A 101 -12.91 -7.53 -1.36
CA ALA A 101 -12.26 -7.03 -2.57
C ALA A 101 -13.23 -6.35 -3.55
N GLU A 102 -14.51 -6.64 -3.47
CA GLU A 102 -15.56 -6.03 -4.27
C GLU A 102 -15.89 -4.59 -3.86
N LYS A 103 -15.56 -4.23 -2.61
CA LYS A 103 -15.69 -2.86 -2.11
C LYS A 103 -14.49 -1.97 -2.40
N PHE A 104 -13.50 -2.49 -3.10
CA PHE A 104 -12.29 -1.76 -3.48
C PHE A 104 -12.46 -1.14 -4.87
N LYS A 105 -12.39 0.20 -4.95
CA LYS A 105 -12.46 0.95 -6.22
C LYS A 105 -11.10 1.60 -6.52
N PRO A 106 -10.32 1.03 -7.45
CA PRO A 106 -9.07 1.65 -7.87
C PRO A 106 -9.34 2.93 -8.66
N MET A 107 -8.65 4.01 -8.30
CA MET A 107 -8.73 5.29 -8.98
C MET A 107 -7.56 5.44 -9.98
N PRO A 108 -7.81 5.94 -11.20
CA PRO A 108 -6.79 5.97 -12.25
C PRO A 108 -5.71 7.03 -12.03
N LEU A 109 -6.03 8.11 -11.30
CA LEU A 109 -5.12 9.23 -11.09
C LEU A 109 -4.04 8.90 -10.06
N VAL A 110 -2.85 9.47 -10.26
CA VAL A 110 -1.78 9.48 -9.27
C VAL A 110 -2.07 10.57 -8.25
N SER A 111 -2.10 10.22 -6.98
CA SER A 111 -2.38 11.15 -5.89
C SER A 111 -1.13 11.68 -5.20
N ASN A 112 -0.08 10.87 -5.21
CA ASN A 112 1.10 11.17 -4.41
C ASN A 112 2.33 10.40 -4.90
N THR A 113 3.48 10.89 -4.47
CA THR A 113 4.74 10.13 -4.42
C THR A 113 4.94 9.61 -3.01
N THR A 114 5.20 8.32 -2.83
CA THR A 114 5.41 7.74 -1.49
C THR A 114 6.87 7.86 -1.09
N ARG A 115 7.19 8.58 -0.01
CA ARG A 115 8.56 8.82 0.46
C ARG A 115 9.18 7.59 1.10
N ILE A 116 9.60 6.63 0.29
CA ILE A 116 10.24 5.39 0.75
C ILE A 116 11.77 5.50 0.83
N ASN A 117 12.37 6.55 0.28
CA ASN A 117 13.80 6.76 0.14
C ASN A 117 14.30 7.94 0.98
N THR A 118 13.88 8.02 2.24
CA THR A 118 14.27 9.06 3.19
C THR A 118 15.63 8.79 3.84
N ASP A 119 16.03 7.54 3.93
CA ASP A 119 17.31 7.08 4.47
C ASP A 119 17.65 5.67 3.91
N PRO A 120 18.90 5.20 4.07
CA PRO A 120 19.32 3.89 3.55
C PRO A 120 18.48 2.71 4.02
N PHE A 121 18.13 2.67 5.31
CA PHE A 121 17.38 1.57 5.89
C PHE A 121 15.92 1.56 5.42
N THR A 122 15.29 2.73 5.37
CA THR A 122 13.89 2.87 4.91
C THR A 122 13.78 2.50 3.44
N ALA A 123 14.72 2.92 2.59
CA ALA A 123 14.76 2.56 1.18
C ALA A 123 14.93 1.04 0.99
N TRP A 124 15.90 0.44 1.67
CA TRP A 124 16.14 -1.00 1.61
C TRP A 124 14.92 -1.80 2.09
N LYS A 125 14.41 -1.47 3.27
CA LYS A 125 13.27 -2.16 3.91
C LYS A 125 12.00 -2.08 3.07
N SER A 126 11.70 -0.94 2.48
CA SER A 126 10.51 -0.73 1.66
C SER A 126 10.57 -1.57 0.39
N ALA A 127 11.70 -1.54 -0.32
CA ALA A 127 11.96 -2.34 -1.50
C ALA A 127 11.94 -3.84 -1.18
N PHE A 128 12.59 -4.27 -0.10
CA PHE A 128 12.59 -5.67 0.35
C PHE A 128 11.15 -6.17 0.56
N ARG A 129 10.35 -5.44 1.34
CA ARG A 129 8.97 -5.84 1.65
C ARG A 129 8.09 -5.95 0.40
N GLU A 130 8.26 -5.02 -0.52
CA GLU A 130 7.49 -5.02 -1.76
C GLU A 130 7.91 -6.19 -2.66
N CYS A 131 9.20 -6.40 -2.85
CA CYS A 131 9.69 -7.48 -3.71
C CYS A 131 9.45 -8.88 -3.13
N VAL A 132 9.39 -9.04 -1.79
CA VAL A 132 8.89 -10.28 -1.17
C VAL A 132 7.45 -10.56 -1.58
N LYS A 133 6.57 -9.55 -1.54
CA LYS A 133 5.16 -9.74 -1.94
C LYS A 133 5.03 -10.10 -3.43
N LEU A 134 5.79 -9.40 -4.29
CA LEU A 134 5.76 -9.65 -5.73
C LEU A 134 6.28 -11.05 -6.08
N SER A 135 7.43 -11.46 -5.52
CA SER A 135 8.06 -12.73 -5.85
C SER A 135 7.37 -13.95 -5.23
N SER A 136 6.82 -13.81 -4.02
CA SER A 136 6.04 -14.89 -3.38
C SER A 136 4.65 -15.09 -3.98
N LYS A 137 4.19 -14.16 -4.85
CA LYS A 137 2.86 -14.17 -5.48
C LYS A 137 1.70 -14.31 -4.48
N ILE A 138 1.89 -13.79 -3.28
CA ILE A 138 0.89 -13.84 -2.21
C ILE A 138 -0.38 -13.04 -2.53
N ILE A 139 -0.34 -12.17 -3.55
CA ILE A 139 -1.48 -11.37 -4.00
C ILE A 139 -2.12 -12.06 -5.20
N GLU A 140 -3.13 -12.87 -4.96
CA GLU A 140 -3.78 -13.76 -5.94
C GLU A 140 -4.36 -13.09 -7.18
N LYS A 141 -4.64 -11.78 -7.15
CA LYS A 141 -5.31 -11.06 -8.25
C LYS A 141 -4.36 -10.32 -9.19
N GLN A 142 -3.05 -10.42 -9.01
CA GLN A 142 -2.08 -9.78 -9.91
C GLN A 142 -1.74 -10.72 -11.07
N LYS A 143 -1.72 -10.16 -12.29
CA LYS A 143 -1.25 -10.90 -13.46
C LYS A 143 0.24 -11.17 -13.34
N ASP A 144 0.65 -12.39 -13.62
CA ASP A 144 2.06 -12.83 -13.48
C ASP A 144 3.05 -11.94 -14.23
N HIS A 145 2.75 -11.60 -15.48
CA HIS A 145 3.66 -10.77 -16.29
C HIS A 145 3.82 -9.34 -15.75
N GLU A 146 2.75 -8.73 -15.22
CA GLU A 146 2.83 -7.39 -14.60
C GLU A 146 3.66 -7.44 -13.31
N THR A 147 3.53 -8.52 -12.56
CA THR A 147 4.29 -8.75 -11.33
C THR A 147 5.78 -8.93 -11.63
N ASP A 148 6.10 -9.74 -12.64
CA ASP A 148 7.46 -10.02 -13.04
C ASP A 148 8.14 -8.77 -13.65
N GLU A 149 7.41 -7.97 -14.43
CA GLU A 149 7.89 -6.68 -14.94
C GLU A 149 8.21 -5.70 -13.82
N ARG A 150 7.30 -5.53 -12.86
CA ARG A 150 7.52 -4.68 -11.69
C ARG A 150 8.71 -5.13 -10.86
N LEU A 151 8.82 -6.43 -10.63
CA LEU A 151 9.94 -7.03 -9.90
C LEU A 151 11.27 -6.76 -10.60
N ASN A 152 11.32 -6.91 -11.93
CA ASN A 152 12.49 -6.60 -12.72
C ASN A 152 12.89 -5.11 -12.61
N ILE A 153 11.92 -4.20 -12.72
CA ILE A 153 12.16 -2.76 -12.59
C ILE A 153 12.73 -2.43 -11.20
N TRP A 154 12.16 -2.99 -10.12
CA TRP A 154 12.67 -2.80 -8.78
C TRP A 154 14.11 -3.27 -8.58
N CYS A 155 14.49 -4.36 -9.23
CA CYS A 155 15.83 -4.94 -9.11
C CYS A 155 16.89 -4.31 -10.02
N THR A 156 16.48 -3.46 -10.99
CA THR A 156 17.40 -2.98 -12.04
C THR A 156 17.41 -1.48 -12.25
N LYS A 157 16.43 -0.73 -11.70
CA LYS A 157 16.32 0.71 -11.96
C LYS A 157 16.37 1.53 -10.68
N GLY A 158 16.94 2.74 -10.80
CA GLY A 158 16.89 3.77 -9.78
C GLY A 158 18.09 3.81 -8.84
N GLU A 159 19.20 3.15 -9.13
CA GLU A 159 20.44 3.26 -8.32
C GLU A 159 20.99 4.68 -8.24
N ASP A 160 20.73 5.50 -9.26
CA ASP A 160 21.12 6.92 -9.37
C ASP A 160 20.27 7.87 -8.53
N ARG A 161 19.15 7.40 -8.02
CA ARG A 161 18.25 8.18 -7.16
C ARG A 161 18.73 8.23 -5.70
N PRO A 162 18.28 9.24 -4.92
CA PRO A 162 18.59 9.28 -3.50
C PRO A 162 18.28 7.96 -2.80
N TYR A 163 19.30 7.37 -2.18
CA TYR A 163 19.25 6.04 -1.54
C TYR A 163 18.82 4.88 -2.46
N GLY A 164 18.80 5.10 -3.78
CA GLY A 164 18.36 4.13 -4.77
C GLY A 164 19.17 2.83 -4.76
N LYS A 165 20.50 2.92 -4.56
CA LYS A 165 21.37 1.74 -4.40
C LYS A 165 20.88 0.80 -3.30
N TYR A 166 20.46 1.33 -2.17
CA TYR A 166 19.91 0.53 -1.07
C TYR A 166 18.55 -0.06 -1.40
N ALA A 167 17.72 0.68 -2.13
CA ALA A 167 16.44 0.17 -2.60
C ALA A 167 16.63 -1.01 -3.55
N VAL A 168 17.53 -0.92 -4.54
CA VAL A 168 17.82 -2.02 -5.46
C VAL A 168 18.40 -3.23 -4.72
N GLN A 169 19.32 -3.04 -3.77
CA GLN A 169 19.82 -4.13 -2.92
C GLN A 169 18.69 -4.78 -2.10
N GLY A 170 17.82 -3.99 -1.53
CA GLY A 170 16.64 -4.48 -0.81
C GLY A 170 15.68 -5.25 -1.71
N ALA A 171 15.46 -4.77 -2.94
CA ALA A 171 14.63 -5.43 -3.93
C ALA A 171 15.17 -6.82 -4.33
N ILE A 172 16.45 -6.92 -4.62
CA ILE A 172 17.11 -8.19 -4.93
C ILE A 172 16.99 -9.17 -3.77
N ALA A 173 17.33 -8.74 -2.56
CA ALA A 173 17.22 -9.56 -1.36
C ALA A 173 15.77 -10.01 -1.10
N GLY A 174 14.81 -9.11 -1.32
CA GLY A 174 13.37 -9.40 -1.16
C GLY A 174 12.85 -10.38 -2.20
N ARG A 175 13.27 -10.24 -3.46
CA ARG A 175 12.97 -11.17 -4.53
C ARG A 175 13.44 -12.59 -4.17
N ASP A 176 14.70 -12.72 -3.80
CA ASP A 176 15.32 -14.01 -3.51
C ASP A 176 14.68 -14.66 -2.27
N TYR A 177 14.37 -13.89 -1.26
CA TYR A 177 13.63 -14.36 -0.08
C TYR A 177 12.22 -14.85 -0.43
N GLY A 178 11.48 -14.10 -1.24
CA GLY A 178 10.09 -14.45 -1.60
C GLY A 178 10.02 -15.68 -2.51
N LEU A 179 10.98 -15.86 -3.44
CA LEU A 179 11.11 -17.08 -4.24
C LEU A 179 11.36 -18.32 -3.36
N LYS A 180 12.31 -18.21 -2.43
CA LYS A 180 12.61 -19.29 -1.48
C LYS A 180 11.40 -19.66 -0.61
N TYR A 181 10.63 -18.67 -0.16
CA TYR A 181 9.42 -18.91 0.62
C TYR A 181 8.32 -19.60 -0.20
N ARG A 182 8.21 -19.25 -1.49
CA ARG A 182 7.24 -19.87 -2.40
C ARG A 182 7.53 -21.34 -2.66
N GLU A 183 8.83 -21.70 -2.77
CA GLU A 183 9.26 -23.08 -2.96
C GLU A 183 9.13 -23.94 -1.71
N ASN A 184 9.27 -23.33 -0.53
CA ASN A 184 9.22 -24.00 0.77
C ASN A 184 8.30 -23.22 1.74
N PRO A 185 6.97 -23.27 1.56
CA PRO A 185 6.04 -22.64 2.48
C PRO A 185 6.10 -23.37 3.84
N ALA A 186 6.42 -22.61 4.90
CA ALA A 186 6.51 -23.13 6.27
C ALA A 186 5.12 -23.29 6.90
#